data_964cdc878c7c4856c8e54797325fec5d
#
_entry.id   964cdc878c7c4856c8e54797325fec5d
#
_cell.length_a   1.000
_cell.length_b   1.000
_cell.length_c   1.000
_cell.angle_alpha   90.00
_cell.angle_beta   90.00
_cell.angle_gamma   90.00
#
_symmetry.space_group_name_H-M   'P 1'
#
loop_
_entity.id
_entity.type
_entity.pdbx_description
1 polymer ?
#
loop_
_entity_poly.entity_id
_entity_poly.type
_entity_poly.pdbx_seq_one_letter_code
_entity_poly.pdbx_strand_id
1 'polypeptide(L)'
;AYAVDFGEPEIVDLAQGEKIPDHIVAAMSDPAVTKHAFNASFEIVCLSKFYHIIPEQWKCTMVWAYYLRYSGGLANVNAQLGIPSDKAKDRSGRALIQYFSMPCKPTRSNGGRTRNYPYHDPQKWKDFKAYCLQDVVAEMTVLRRLEPWPVPDDEWRLWHLDQEINRRGVAIDTQLVNHAITIDAIRREELETEARALTGLQNPNSVSQLKDWLEQETGSPVETLRKDDVKDMLQSTACDTVSRVLEIRQELGKTSVSKYQAMTDAVGADGRVRGLLQFYGAGTGRWAGRLVQVQNLPRNRYTGKMLDLARTLVKSDRAGEIELIYGDVQDTLSQLIRTAFVP
;
A
#
# COMPACT_ATOMS: atom_id res chain seq x y z
N ALA A 1 -24.53 2.79 4.40
CA ALA A 1 -25.76 2.60 3.62
C ALA A 1 -25.87 1.14 3.22
N TYR A 2 -27.04 0.64 2.99
CA TYR A 2 -27.35 -0.73 2.57
C TYR A 2 -28.67 -0.78 1.79
N ALA A 3 -28.93 -1.88 1.09
CA ALA A 3 -30.23 -2.21 0.51
C ALA A 3 -30.51 -3.69 0.72
N VAL A 4 -31.77 -4.06 0.83
CA VAL A 4 -32.22 -5.46 0.95
C VAL A 4 -32.93 -5.85 -0.35
N ASP A 5 -32.58 -7.01 -0.91
CA ASP A 5 -33.20 -7.60 -2.12
C ASP A 5 -33.37 -6.60 -3.29
N PHE A 6 -32.33 -5.77 -3.51
CA PHE A 6 -32.36 -4.71 -4.52
C PHE A 6 -33.46 -3.65 -4.34
N GLY A 7 -33.97 -3.51 -3.12
CA GLY A 7 -34.91 -2.45 -2.76
C GLY A 7 -34.28 -1.05 -2.71
N GLU A 8 -35.03 -0.09 -2.19
CA GLU A 8 -34.52 1.26 -1.99
C GLU A 8 -33.36 1.25 -0.97
N PRO A 9 -32.27 2.00 -1.23
CA PRO A 9 -31.15 2.05 -0.31
C PRO A 9 -31.49 2.88 0.93
N GLU A 10 -31.05 2.38 2.07
CA GLU A 10 -31.20 3.00 3.37
C GLU A 10 -29.86 3.43 3.95
N ILE A 11 -29.88 4.44 4.82
CA ILE A 11 -28.68 4.91 5.51
C ILE A 11 -28.90 4.90 7.01
N VAL A 12 -27.83 4.52 7.74
CA VAL A 12 -27.77 4.61 9.19
C VAL A 12 -26.63 5.53 9.57
N ASP A 13 -26.91 6.60 10.29
CA ASP A 13 -25.94 7.61 10.70
C ASP A 13 -25.32 7.28 12.06
N LEU A 14 -24.39 6.32 12.06
CA LEU A 14 -23.70 5.87 13.28
C LEU A 14 -22.95 7.02 13.99
N ALA A 15 -22.52 8.04 13.22
CA ALA A 15 -21.80 9.19 13.79
C ALA A 15 -22.73 10.13 14.59
N GLN A 16 -24.02 10.04 14.37
CA GLN A 16 -25.06 10.75 15.12
C GLN A 16 -25.81 9.84 16.10
N GLY A 17 -25.33 8.61 16.30
CA GLY A 17 -25.87 7.71 17.34
C GLY A 17 -27.00 6.80 16.87
N GLU A 18 -27.34 6.80 15.57
CA GLU A 18 -28.30 5.83 15.05
C GLU A 18 -27.72 4.41 15.17
N LYS A 19 -28.59 3.43 15.29
CA LYS A 19 -28.22 2.01 15.38
C LYS A 19 -28.62 1.27 14.10
N ILE A 20 -27.75 0.35 13.67
CA ILE A 20 -28.12 -0.57 12.60
C ILE A 20 -29.33 -1.39 13.07
N PRO A 21 -30.40 -1.53 12.25
CA PRO A 21 -31.57 -2.32 12.61
C PRO A 21 -31.22 -3.77 12.95
N ASP A 22 -31.88 -4.32 13.96
CA ASP A 22 -31.58 -5.66 14.49
C ASP A 22 -31.66 -6.76 13.42
N HIS A 23 -32.61 -6.66 12.49
CA HIS A 23 -32.74 -7.61 11.40
C HIS A 23 -31.54 -7.57 10.42
N ILE A 24 -30.93 -6.40 10.22
CA ILE A 24 -29.70 -6.25 9.41
C ILE A 24 -28.50 -6.82 10.17
N VAL A 25 -28.42 -6.57 11.48
CA VAL A 25 -27.37 -7.18 12.32
C VAL A 25 -27.47 -8.69 12.30
N ALA A 26 -28.69 -9.25 12.43
CA ALA A 26 -28.95 -10.70 12.34
C ALA A 26 -28.52 -11.23 10.96
N ALA A 27 -28.87 -10.54 9.87
CA ALA A 27 -28.50 -10.93 8.52
C ALA A 27 -26.99 -10.99 8.29
N MET A 28 -26.18 -10.18 9.00
CA MET A 28 -24.71 -10.21 8.87
C MET A 28 -24.09 -11.55 9.27
N SER A 29 -24.71 -12.25 10.24
CA SER A 29 -24.27 -13.55 10.74
C SER A 29 -25.12 -14.73 10.24
N ASP A 30 -26.15 -14.48 9.43
CA ASP A 30 -27.01 -15.53 8.88
C ASP A 30 -26.34 -16.18 7.66
N PRO A 31 -26.07 -17.50 7.68
CA PRO A 31 -25.46 -18.21 6.57
C PRO A 31 -26.38 -18.32 5.33
N ALA A 32 -27.69 -18.13 5.48
CA ALA A 32 -28.65 -18.14 4.37
C ALA A 32 -28.68 -16.81 3.59
N VAL A 33 -28.15 -15.73 4.17
CA VAL A 33 -28.14 -14.39 3.55
C VAL A 33 -26.81 -14.12 2.86
N THR A 34 -26.82 -13.97 1.54
CA THR A 34 -25.66 -13.50 0.78
C THR A 34 -25.53 -12.00 0.86
N LYS A 35 -24.33 -11.50 1.15
CA LYS A 35 -23.99 -10.09 1.22
C LYS A 35 -23.13 -9.70 0.02
N HIS A 36 -23.42 -8.56 -0.58
CA HIS A 36 -22.66 -8.00 -1.68
C HIS A 36 -22.10 -6.63 -1.31
N ALA A 37 -20.91 -6.33 -1.77
CA ALA A 37 -20.36 -4.99 -1.76
C ALA A 37 -19.27 -4.84 -2.83
N PHE A 38 -19.08 -3.61 -3.35
CA PHE A 38 -17.96 -3.32 -4.23
C PHE A 38 -16.70 -3.06 -3.40
N ASN A 39 -15.77 -4.02 -3.39
CA ASN A 39 -14.62 -4.12 -2.50
C ASN A 39 -15.01 -4.61 -1.09
N ALA A 40 -15.79 -5.68 -1.03
CA ALA A 40 -16.35 -6.25 0.20
C ALA A 40 -15.34 -6.53 1.32
N SER A 41 -14.05 -6.65 1.01
CA SER A 41 -12.97 -6.72 2.00
C SER A 41 -12.99 -5.55 2.99
N PHE A 42 -13.39 -4.37 2.53
CA PHE A 42 -13.49 -3.18 3.39
C PHE A 42 -14.62 -3.33 4.41
N GLU A 43 -15.82 -3.72 3.96
CA GLU A 43 -16.98 -3.95 4.81
C GLU A 43 -16.71 -5.06 5.82
N ILE A 44 -16.16 -6.20 5.37
CA ILE A 44 -15.81 -7.33 6.24
C ILE A 44 -14.85 -6.88 7.35
N VAL A 45 -13.77 -6.18 7.02
CA VAL A 45 -12.76 -5.72 8.01
C VAL A 45 -13.35 -4.68 8.97
N CYS A 46 -14.14 -3.74 8.47
CA CYS A 46 -14.72 -2.69 9.31
C CYS A 46 -15.82 -3.23 10.24
N LEU A 47 -16.74 -4.01 9.70
CA LEU A 47 -17.89 -4.52 10.45
C LEU A 47 -17.50 -5.61 11.44
N SER A 48 -16.51 -6.46 11.12
CA SER A 48 -16.03 -7.51 12.03
C SER A 48 -15.45 -7.01 13.36
N LYS A 49 -15.18 -5.72 13.47
CA LYS A 49 -14.77 -5.09 14.75
C LYS A 49 -15.91 -4.92 15.73
N PHE A 50 -17.13 -4.91 15.25
CA PHE A 50 -18.32 -4.59 16.05
C PHE A 50 -19.38 -5.69 16.02
N TYR A 51 -19.38 -6.52 14.97
CA TYR A 51 -20.39 -7.54 14.72
C TYR A 51 -19.73 -8.87 14.36
N HIS A 52 -20.45 -9.97 14.63
CA HIS A 52 -20.06 -11.27 14.13
C HIS A 52 -20.34 -11.33 12.62
N ILE A 53 -19.31 -11.48 11.81
CA ILE A 53 -19.38 -11.55 10.35
C ILE A 53 -18.91 -12.94 9.91
N ILE A 54 -19.70 -13.57 9.03
CA ILE A 54 -19.33 -14.81 8.35
C ILE A 54 -18.80 -14.42 6.95
N PRO A 55 -17.47 -14.41 6.72
CA PRO A 55 -16.88 -13.94 5.45
C PRO A 55 -17.35 -14.72 4.22
N GLU A 56 -17.63 -16.03 4.38
CA GLU A 56 -18.05 -16.94 3.31
C GLU A 56 -19.41 -16.56 2.69
N GLN A 57 -20.21 -15.76 3.40
CA GLN A 57 -21.49 -15.26 2.90
C GLN A 57 -21.36 -13.95 2.10
N TRP A 58 -20.15 -13.42 2.00
CA TRP A 58 -19.88 -12.22 1.22
C TRP A 58 -19.42 -12.55 -0.19
N LYS A 59 -19.91 -11.79 -1.15
CA LYS A 59 -19.45 -11.79 -2.54
C LYS A 59 -19.02 -10.38 -2.93
N CYS A 60 -17.84 -10.25 -3.48
CA CYS A 60 -17.27 -8.96 -3.85
C CYS A 60 -17.61 -8.63 -5.30
N THR A 61 -18.48 -7.63 -5.53
CA THR A 61 -18.87 -7.20 -6.88
C THR A 61 -17.67 -6.68 -7.69
N MET A 62 -16.64 -6.13 -7.03
CA MET A 62 -15.37 -5.76 -7.69
C MET A 62 -14.63 -6.99 -8.23
N VAL A 63 -14.57 -8.08 -7.47
CA VAL A 63 -13.95 -9.35 -7.92
C VAL A 63 -14.73 -9.94 -9.08
N TRP A 64 -16.06 -9.90 -9.00
CA TRP A 64 -16.93 -10.34 -10.09
C TRP A 64 -16.67 -9.54 -11.38
N ALA A 65 -16.61 -8.21 -11.28
CA ALA A 65 -16.26 -7.35 -12.41
C ALA A 65 -14.88 -7.70 -12.99
N TYR A 66 -13.87 -7.91 -12.13
CA TYR A 66 -12.51 -8.26 -12.56
C TYR A 66 -12.44 -9.64 -13.24
N TYR A 67 -13.19 -10.62 -12.75
CA TYR A 67 -13.33 -11.92 -13.40
C TYR A 67 -13.85 -11.78 -14.85
N LEU A 68 -14.80 -10.88 -15.07
CA LEU A 68 -15.36 -10.55 -16.38
C LEU A 68 -14.52 -9.52 -17.17
N ARG A 69 -13.29 -9.24 -16.74
CA ARG A 69 -12.32 -8.34 -17.39
C ARG A 69 -12.65 -6.83 -17.34
N TYR A 70 -13.64 -6.44 -16.57
CA TYR A 70 -13.75 -5.02 -16.19
C TYR A 70 -12.65 -4.65 -15.19
N SER A 71 -12.27 -3.38 -15.11
CA SER A 71 -11.14 -2.96 -14.28
C SER A 71 -11.35 -1.62 -13.60
N GLY A 72 -10.60 -1.38 -12.54
CA GLY A 72 -10.63 -0.14 -11.77
C GLY A 72 -11.70 -0.12 -10.67
N GLY A 73 -11.93 1.09 -10.12
CA GLY A 73 -12.95 1.28 -9.09
C GLY A 73 -14.38 1.31 -9.64
N LEU A 74 -15.37 1.38 -8.75
CA LEU A 74 -16.80 1.35 -9.10
C LEU A 74 -17.17 2.34 -10.22
N ALA A 75 -16.65 3.57 -10.17
CA ALA A 75 -16.91 4.58 -11.22
C ALA A 75 -16.40 4.14 -12.61
N ASN A 76 -15.25 3.45 -12.66
CA ASN A 76 -14.70 2.96 -13.92
C ASN A 76 -15.51 1.78 -14.47
N VAL A 77 -15.92 0.85 -13.59
CA VAL A 77 -16.77 -0.27 -13.96
C VAL A 77 -18.14 0.21 -14.43
N ASN A 78 -18.73 1.22 -13.76
CA ASN A 78 -19.96 1.86 -14.23
C ASN A 78 -19.81 2.40 -15.66
N ALA A 79 -18.71 3.11 -15.93
CA ALA A 79 -18.47 3.66 -17.27
C ALA A 79 -18.27 2.57 -18.34
N GLN A 80 -17.52 1.50 -18.01
CA GLN A 80 -17.29 0.37 -18.92
C GLN A 80 -18.58 -0.41 -19.22
N LEU A 81 -19.51 -0.47 -18.27
CA LEU A 81 -20.82 -1.10 -18.42
C LEU A 81 -21.88 -0.18 -19.07
N GLY A 82 -21.54 1.06 -19.35
CA GLY A 82 -22.48 2.03 -19.92
C GLY A 82 -23.65 2.36 -18.97
N ILE A 83 -23.40 2.36 -17.66
CA ILE A 83 -24.43 2.70 -16.66
C ILE A 83 -24.73 4.19 -16.74
N PRO A 84 -26.03 4.59 -16.88
CA PRO A 84 -26.43 6.00 -16.92
C PRO A 84 -25.95 6.79 -15.70
N SER A 85 -25.68 8.08 -15.86
CA SER A 85 -25.08 8.95 -14.85
C SER A 85 -25.90 9.11 -13.57
N ASP A 86 -27.22 9.00 -13.64
CA ASP A 86 -28.14 9.02 -12.50
C ASP A 86 -28.02 7.79 -11.60
N LYS A 87 -27.50 6.67 -12.16
CA LYS A 87 -27.26 5.39 -11.45
C LYS A 87 -25.77 5.08 -11.25
N ALA A 88 -24.89 5.91 -11.77
CA ALA A 88 -23.46 5.72 -11.67
C ALA A 88 -22.90 6.31 -10.36
N LYS A 89 -21.69 5.84 -9.98
CA LYS A 89 -20.96 6.39 -8.86
C LYS A 89 -20.65 7.86 -9.05
N ASP A 90 -20.98 8.68 -8.06
CA ASP A 90 -20.57 10.08 -7.99
C ASP A 90 -19.05 10.22 -7.77
N ARG A 91 -18.40 11.00 -8.61
CA ARG A 91 -16.95 11.27 -8.52
C ARG A 91 -16.58 12.33 -7.50
N SER A 92 -17.54 13.14 -7.03
CA SER A 92 -17.34 14.22 -6.05
C SER A 92 -17.04 13.67 -4.65
N GLY A 93 -17.45 12.44 -4.34
CA GLY A 93 -17.36 11.83 -3.01
C GLY A 93 -15.94 11.69 -2.46
N ARG A 94 -14.89 11.70 -3.31
CA ARG A 94 -13.50 11.60 -2.83
C ARG A 94 -13.13 12.75 -1.88
N ALA A 95 -13.56 13.96 -2.18
CA ALA A 95 -13.30 15.12 -1.33
C ALA A 95 -14.03 15.00 0.02
N LEU A 96 -15.26 14.46 0.01
CA LEU A 96 -16.05 14.21 1.23
C LEU A 96 -15.43 13.11 2.10
N ILE A 97 -14.97 12.00 1.48
CA ILE A 97 -14.24 10.95 2.20
C ILE A 97 -12.99 11.53 2.85
N GLN A 98 -12.18 12.31 2.12
CA GLN A 98 -10.99 12.93 2.68
C GLN A 98 -11.33 13.88 3.83
N TYR A 99 -12.37 14.68 3.68
CA TYR A 99 -12.77 15.66 4.71
C TYR A 99 -13.18 15.00 6.04
N PHE A 100 -13.96 13.91 6.01
CA PHE A 100 -14.48 13.27 7.22
C PHE A 100 -13.65 12.08 7.72
N SER A 101 -12.89 11.41 6.84
CA SER A 101 -12.20 10.16 7.19
C SER A 101 -10.70 10.32 7.42
N MET A 102 -10.10 11.43 6.97
CA MET A 102 -8.67 11.69 7.18
C MET A 102 -8.43 12.71 8.28
N PRO A 103 -7.31 12.59 9.04
CA PRO A 103 -6.90 13.63 9.97
C PRO A 103 -6.66 14.96 9.23
N CYS A 104 -7.02 16.07 9.83
CA CYS A 104 -6.71 17.42 9.34
C CYS A 104 -5.63 18.08 10.19
N LYS A 105 -4.83 18.95 9.56
CA LYS A 105 -3.82 19.72 10.30
C LYS A 105 -4.53 20.73 11.24
N PRO A 106 -4.12 20.83 12.51
CA PRO A 106 -4.63 21.84 13.41
C PRO A 106 -4.18 23.23 12.92
N THR A 107 -5.13 24.13 12.78
CA THR A 107 -4.93 25.52 12.38
C THR A 107 -5.75 26.45 13.25
N ARG A 108 -5.41 27.74 13.28
CA ARG A 108 -6.21 28.73 13.99
C ARG A 108 -7.62 28.84 13.41
N SER A 109 -7.77 28.73 12.10
CA SER A 109 -9.07 28.81 11.41
C SER A 109 -9.99 27.61 11.66
N ASN A 110 -9.44 26.45 11.98
CA ASN A 110 -10.25 25.26 12.29
C ASN A 110 -10.37 24.99 13.80
N GLY A 111 -9.97 25.95 14.67
CA GLY A 111 -10.03 25.81 16.12
C GLY A 111 -9.06 24.77 16.69
N GLY A 112 -7.97 24.46 16.01
CA GLY A 112 -6.94 23.51 16.44
C GLY A 112 -7.35 22.04 16.32
N ARG A 113 -8.46 21.72 15.64
CA ARG A 113 -8.93 20.33 15.51
C ARG A 113 -8.05 19.51 14.57
N THR A 114 -7.95 18.21 14.87
CA THR A 114 -7.23 17.22 14.07
C THR A 114 -8.15 16.31 13.25
N ARG A 115 -9.49 16.45 13.44
CA ARG A 115 -10.52 15.67 12.73
C ARG A 115 -11.78 16.50 12.48
N ASN A 116 -12.43 16.29 11.36
CA ASN A 116 -13.74 16.84 11.06
C ASN A 116 -14.84 15.86 11.47
N TYR A 117 -15.87 16.39 12.11
CA TYR A 117 -17.08 15.68 12.54
C TYR A 117 -18.31 16.25 11.81
N PRO A 118 -19.46 15.53 11.80
CA PRO A 118 -20.67 15.97 11.10
C PRO A 118 -21.10 17.40 11.42
N TYR A 119 -20.99 17.81 12.67
CA TYR A 119 -21.39 19.15 13.13
C TYR A 119 -20.45 20.30 12.71
N HIS A 120 -19.27 20.01 12.20
CA HIS A 120 -18.35 21.03 11.68
C HIS A 120 -18.77 21.55 10.29
N ASP A 121 -19.48 20.72 9.52
CA ASP A 121 -20.02 21.09 8.21
C ASP A 121 -21.25 20.21 7.90
N PRO A 122 -22.45 20.60 8.42
CA PRO A 122 -23.66 19.81 8.26
C PRO A 122 -24.06 19.59 6.79
N GLN A 123 -23.78 20.57 5.91
CA GLN A 123 -24.10 20.42 4.50
C GLN A 123 -23.23 19.36 3.85
N LYS A 124 -21.92 19.40 4.04
CA LYS A 124 -21.02 18.33 3.54
C LYS A 124 -21.37 16.97 4.12
N TRP A 125 -21.85 16.91 5.38
CA TRP A 125 -22.29 15.66 5.96
C TRP A 125 -23.55 15.11 5.27
N LYS A 126 -24.51 15.97 4.96
CA LYS A 126 -25.68 15.60 4.16
C LYS A 126 -25.28 15.09 2.78
N ASP A 127 -24.39 15.81 2.10
CA ASP A 127 -23.88 15.41 0.78
C ASP A 127 -23.12 14.07 0.86
N PHE A 128 -22.36 13.83 1.95
CA PHE A 128 -21.67 12.58 2.17
C PHE A 128 -22.63 11.40 2.39
N LYS A 129 -23.74 11.62 3.10
CA LYS A 129 -24.81 10.61 3.22
C LYS A 129 -25.47 10.30 1.87
N ALA A 130 -25.77 11.31 1.08
CA ALA A 130 -26.31 11.12 -0.28
C ALA A 130 -25.32 10.35 -1.18
N TYR A 131 -24.03 10.67 -1.08
CA TYR A 131 -22.97 9.94 -1.77
C TYR A 131 -22.93 8.45 -1.35
N CYS A 132 -23.06 8.13 -0.06
CA CYS A 132 -23.07 6.75 0.42
C CYS A 132 -24.28 5.96 -0.11
N LEU A 133 -25.47 6.59 -0.21
CA LEU A 133 -26.66 5.98 -0.82
C LEU A 133 -26.43 5.72 -2.32
N GLN A 134 -25.87 6.71 -3.03
CA GLN A 134 -25.57 6.56 -4.46
C GLN A 134 -24.53 5.45 -4.75
N ASP A 135 -23.56 5.23 -3.87
CA ASP A 135 -22.62 4.12 -4.00
C ASP A 135 -23.32 2.76 -3.95
N VAL A 136 -24.36 2.60 -3.09
CA VAL A 136 -25.18 1.39 -3.03
C VAL A 136 -26.00 1.21 -4.32
N VAL A 137 -26.64 2.26 -4.84
CA VAL A 137 -27.39 2.22 -6.11
C VAL A 137 -26.46 1.81 -7.26
N ALA A 138 -25.29 2.41 -7.31
CA ALA A 138 -24.30 2.14 -8.35
C ALA A 138 -23.80 0.68 -8.30
N GLU A 139 -23.52 0.18 -7.10
CA GLU A 139 -23.10 -1.21 -6.88
C GLU A 139 -24.20 -2.21 -7.27
N MET A 140 -25.44 -2.02 -6.80
CA MET A 140 -26.58 -2.86 -7.17
C MET A 140 -26.81 -2.90 -8.68
N THR A 141 -26.64 -1.74 -9.36
CA THR A 141 -26.79 -1.67 -10.82
C THR A 141 -25.70 -2.45 -11.53
N VAL A 142 -24.46 -2.40 -11.05
CA VAL A 142 -23.36 -3.24 -11.55
C VAL A 142 -23.69 -4.71 -11.33
N LEU A 143 -24.07 -5.10 -10.12
CA LEU A 143 -24.39 -6.49 -9.76
C LEU A 143 -25.44 -7.07 -10.70
N ARG A 144 -26.58 -6.39 -10.92
CA ARG A 144 -27.62 -6.80 -11.86
C ARG A 144 -27.10 -6.98 -13.30
N ARG A 145 -26.11 -6.19 -13.71
CA ARG A 145 -25.51 -6.33 -15.05
C ARG A 145 -24.58 -7.53 -15.16
N LEU A 146 -23.98 -7.96 -14.05
CA LEU A 146 -23.04 -9.07 -14.01
C LEU A 146 -23.72 -10.43 -13.76
N GLU A 147 -24.90 -10.45 -13.13
CA GLU A 147 -25.65 -11.68 -12.78
C GLU A 147 -25.76 -12.72 -13.89
N PRO A 148 -25.98 -12.38 -15.19
CA PRO A 148 -26.05 -13.38 -16.26
C PRO A 148 -24.75 -14.18 -16.45
N TRP A 149 -23.63 -13.73 -15.90
CA TRP A 149 -22.31 -14.38 -16.03
C TRP A 149 -21.73 -14.66 -14.64
N PRO A 150 -22.18 -15.70 -13.95
CA PRO A 150 -21.77 -15.98 -12.57
C PRO A 150 -20.29 -16.36 -12.49
N VAL A 151 -19.66 -15.95 -11.41
CA VAL A 151 -18.30 -16.39 -11.04
C VAL A 151 -18.40 -17.81 -10.49
N PRO A 152 -17.56 -18.77 -10.93
CA PRO A 152 -17.53 -20.13 -10.42
C PRO A 152 -17.25 -20.19 -8.91
N ASP A 153 -17.79 -21.21 -8.23
CA ASP A 153 -17.61 -21.40 -6.79
C ASP A 153 -16.14 -21.57 -6.38
N ASP A 154 -15.32 -22.17 -7.25
CA ASP A 154 -13.88 -22.29 -7.00
C ASP A 154 -13.19 -20.95 -6.88
N GLU A 155 -13.55 -19.96 -7.70
CA GLU A 155 -13.02 -18.60 -7.63
C GLU A 155 -13.47 -17.91 -6.34
N TRP A 156 -14.71 -18.13 -5.91
CA TRP A 156 -15.17 -17.62 -4.61
C TRP A 156 -14.42 -18.25 -3.45
N ARG A 157 -14.14 -19.55 -3.48
CA ARG A 157 -13.32 -20.21 -2.47
C ARG A 157 -11.91 -19.60 -2.39
N LEU A 158 -11.29 -19.32 -3.53
CA LEU A 158 -9.97 -18.66 -3.58
C LEU A 158 -10.05 -17.24 -3.06
N TRP A 159 -11.12 -16.49 -3.35
CA TRP A 159 -11.28 -15.15 -2.79
C TRP A 159 -11.48 -15.20 -1.27
N HIS A 160 -12.25 -16.12 -0.74
CA HIS A 160 -12.40 -16.29 0.72
C HIS A 160 -11.08 -16.68 1.38
N LEU A 161 -10.28 -17.52 0.74
CA LEU A 161 -8.91 -17.82 1.19
C LEU A 161 -8.03 -16.57 1.22
N ASP A 162 -8.12 -15.70 0.22
CA ASP A 162 -7.44 -14.40 0.19
C ASP A 162 -7.86 -13.52 1.38
N GLN A 163 -9.18 -13.47 1.69
CA GLN A 163 -9.66 -12.72 2.84
C GLN A 163 -9.09 -13.29 4.16
N GLU A 164 -9.05 -14.62 4.31
CA GLU A 164 -8.47 -15.25 5.51
C GLU A 164 -6.96 -14.98 5.64
N ILE A 165 -6.20 -15.10 4.54
CA ILE A 165 -4.76 -14.76 4.53
C ILE A 165 -4.54 -13.31 4.92
N ASN A 166 -5.30 -12.39 4.33
CA ASN A 166 -5.19 -10.96 4.61
C ASN A 166 -5.63 -10.60 6.04
N ARG A 167 -6.67 -11.26 6.58
CA ARG A 167 -7.16 -11.08 7.96
C ARG A 167 -6.15 -11.58 8.98
N ARG A 168 -5.60 -12.78 8.78
CA ARG A 168 -4.58 -13.37 9.65
C ARG A 168 -3.30 -12.54 9.62
N GLY A 169 -2.91 -12.07 8.43
CA GLY A 169 -1.68 -11.33 8.20
C GLY A 169 -0.44 -12.20 8.37
N VAL A 170 0.72 -11.62 8.17
CA VAL A 170 2.02 -12.28 8.31
C VAL A 170 2.82 -11.53 9.38
N ALA A 171 3.40 -12.28 10.32
CA ALA A 171 4.23 -11.70 11.36
C ALA A 171 5.55 -11.17 10.79
N ILE A 172 6.08 -10.11 11.38
CA ILE A 172 7.37 -9.56 11.03
C ILE A 172 8.29 -9.45 12.25
N ASP A 173 9.58 -9.62 12.00
CA ASP A 173 10.64 -9.37 12.98
C ASP A 173 10.84 -7.85 13.10
N THR A 174 10.06 -7.21 13.98
CA THR A 174 10.06 -5.77 14.18
C THR A 174 11.40 -5.23 14.66
N GLN A 175 12.18 -6.03 15.40
CA GLN A 175 13.53 -5.66 15.82
C GLN A 175 14.46 -5.56 14.61
N LEU A 176 14.46 -6.57 13.73
CA LEU A 176 15.23 -6.54 12.48
C LEU A 176 14.84 -5.34 11.63
N VAL A 177 13.53 -5.10 11.47
CA VAL A 177 12.98 -3.99 10.65
C VAL A 177 13.44 -2.64 11.19
N ASN A 178 13.28 -2.38 12.48
CA ASN A 178 13.62 -1.10 13.09
C ASN A 178 15.14 -0.81 13.01
N HIS A 179 15.98 -1.80 13.33
CA HIS A 179 17.43 -1.62 13.24
C HIS A 179 17.89 -1.45 11.78
N ALA A 180 17.29 -2.17 10.83
CA ALA A 180 17.59 -1.98 9.42
C ALA A 180 17.28 -0.54 8.94
N ILE A 181 16.19 0.08 9.41
CA ILE A 181 15.86 1.49 9.12
C ILE A 181 16.89 2.43 9.74
N THR A 182 17.28 2.19 10.99
CA THR A 182 18.28 3.02 11.70
C THR A 182 19.65 2.95 11.01
N ILE A 183 20.13 1.74 10.70
CA ILE A 183 21.40 1.52 10.01
C ILE A 183 21.38 2.18 8.62
N ASP A 184 20.29 2.03 7.85
CA ASP A 184 20.14 2.69 6.54
C ASP A 184 20.19 4.22 6.66
N ALA A 185 19.51 4.79 7.65
CA ALA A 185 19.48 6.25 7.86
C ALA A 185 20.88 6.81 8.18
N ILE A 186 21.62 6.15 9.08
CA ILE A 186 23.00 6.53 9.43
C ILE A 186 23.89 6.45 8.20
N ARG A 187 23.84 5.32 7.48
CA ARG A 187 24.66 5.11 6.29
C ARG A 187 24.36 6.12 5.19
N ARG A 188 23.10 6.47 4.98
CA ARG A 188 22.72 7.52 4.01
C ARG A 188 23.30 8.88 4.38
N GLU A 189 23.26 9.26 5.64
CA GLU A 189 23.81 10.52 6.13
C GLU A 189 25.33 10.59 5.95
N GLU A 190 26.05 9.49 6.23
CA GLU A 190 27.49 9.36 5.98
C GLU A 190 27.81 9.55 4.49
N LEU A 191 27.13 8.82 3.62
CA LEU A 191 27.33 8.88 2.17
C LEU A 191 26.98 10.25 1.59
N GLU A 192 25.91 10.87 2.06
CA GLU A 192 25.56 12.23 1.64
C GLU A 192 26.59 13.26 2.09
N THR A 193 27.13 13.09 3.30
CA THR A 193 28.19 13.98 3.83
C THR A 193 29.48 13.84 3.03
N GLU A 194 29.87 12.60 2.73
CA GLU A 194 31.02 12.30 1.86
C GLU A 194 30.82 12.89 0.45
N ALA A 195 29.65 12.68 -0.15
CA ALA A 195 29.35 13.22 -1.47
C ALA A 195 29.38 14.76 -1.50
N ARG A 196 28.89 15.44 -0.46
CA ARG A 196 29.00 16.90 -0.33
C ARG A 196 30.46 17.35 -0.23
N ALA A 197 31.27 16.62 0.51
CA ALA A 197 32.71 16.96 0.66
C ALA A 197 33.47 16.77 -0.67
N LEU A 198 33.15 15.72 -1.45
CA LEU A 198 33.79 15.43 -2.72
C LEU A 198 33.35 16.37 -3.85
N THR A 199 32.06 16.74 -3.88
CA THR A 199 31.49 17.50 -5.00
C THR A 199 31.34 19.00 -4.75
N GLY A 200 31.31 19.44 -3.49
CA GLY A 200 30.95 20.81 -3.10
C GLY A 200 29.46 21.15 -3.31
N LEU A 201 28.64 20.19 -3.71
CA LEU A 201 27.21 20.41 -3.96
C LEU A 201 26.42 20.50 -2.66
N GLN A 202 25.43 21.40 -2.59
CA GLN A 202 24.52 21.48 -1.44
C GLN A 202 23.63 20.24 -1.35
N ASN A 203 23.18 19.74 -2.49
CA ASN A 203 22.35 18.54 -2.59
C ASN A 203 22.89 17.55 -3.63
N PRO A 204 23.81 16.66 -3.25
CA PRO A 204 24.37 15.66 -4.16
C PRO A 204 23.34 14.63 -4.65
N ASN A 205 22.14 14.54 -4.04
CA ASN A 205 21.03 13.72 -4.50
C ASN A 205 20.23 14.35 -5.65
N SER A 206 20.39 15.66 -5.90
CA SER A 206 19.77 16.32 -7.04
C SER A 206 20.37 15.80 -8.35
N VAL A 207 19.54 15.17 -9.17
CA VAL A 207 19.95 14.64 -10.48
C VAL A 207 20.53 15.75 -11.36
N SER A 208 19.94 16.95 -11.35
CA SER A 208 20.44 18.09 -12.13
C SER A 208 21.82 18.52 -11.65
N GLN A 209 21.98 18.85 -10.36
CA GLN A 209 23.26 19.31 -9.82
C GLN A 209 24.38 18.28 -9.99
N LEU A 210 24.07 16.99 -9.80
CA LEU A 210 25.06 15.93 -9.97
C LEU A 210 25.47 15.74 -11.43
N LYS A 211 24.55 15.90 -12.38
CA LYS A 211 24.85 15.86 -13.81
C LYS A 211 25.80 17.01 -14.20
N ASP A 212 25.46 18.23 -13.81
CA ASP A 212 26.26 19.43 -14.11
C ASP A 212 27.69 19.29 -13.54
N TRP A 213 27.82 18.74 -12.34
CA TRP A 213 29.11 18.47 -11.72
C TRP A 213 29.91 17.39 -12.48
N LEU A 214 29.26 16.26 -12.85
CA LEU A 214 29.90 15.19 -13.61
C LEU A 214 30.36 15.67 -15.00
N GLU A 215 29.59 16.49 -15.69
CA GLU A 215 29.96 17.08 -16.97
C GLU A 215 31.20 18.00 -16.84
N GLN A 216 31.30 18.76 -15.75
CA GLN A 216 32.46 19.58 -15.48
C GLN A 216 33.73 18.75 -15.21
N GLU A 217 33.59 17.69 -14.40
CA GLU A 217 34.74 16.84 -14.01
C GLU A 217 35.22 15.93 -15.15
N THR A 218 34.28 15.44 -15.98
CA THR A 218 34.62 14.47 -17.06
C THR A 218 34.85 15.12 -18.42
N GLY A 219 34.39 16.37 -18.59
CA GLY A 219 34.42 17.06 -19.89
C GLY A 219 33.48 16.44 -20.93
N SER A 220 32.56 15.56 -20.53
CA SER A 220 31.66 14.83 -21.41
C SER A 220 30.19 15.04 -20.97
N PRO A 221 29.25 15.16 -21.93
CA PRO A 221 27.84 15.34 -21.58
C PRO A 221 27.27 14.10 -20.88
N VAL A 222 26.44 14.33 -19.86
CA VAL A 222 25.75 13.29 -19.08
C VAL A 222 24.25 13.37 -19.30
N GLU A 223 23.69 12.54 -20.15
CA GLU A 223 22.26 12.60 -20.48
C GLU A 223 21.37 12.11 -19.34
N THR A 224 21.73 11.00 -18.71
CA THR A 224 20.95 10.40 -17.61
C THR A 224 21.84 9.80 -16.52
N LEU A 225 21.26 9.63 -15.31
CA LEU A 225 21.89 8.94 -14.18
C LEU A 225 21.09 7.67 -13.80
N ARG A 226 20.61 6.95 -14.82
CA ARG A 226 19.97 5.66 -14.60
C ARG A 226 21.04 4.62 -14.23
N LYS A 227 20.58 3.52 -13.65
CA LYS A 227 21.46 2.47 -13.11
C LYS A 227 22.49 1.97 -14.12
N ASP A 228 22.08 1.77 -15.37
CA ASP A 228 22.95 1.26 -16.41
C ASP A 228 23.97 2.32 -16.84
N ASP A 229 23.55 3.59 -17.01
CA ASP A 229 24.43 4.69 -17.38
C ASP A 229 25.49 4.95 -16.31
N VAL A 230 25.13 4.93 -15.03
CA VAL A 230 26.04 5.06 -13.90
C VAL A 230 27.06 3.91 -13.88
N LYS A 231 26.62 2.69 -14.20
CA LYS A 231 27.51 1.53 -14.31
C LYS A 231 28.52 1.66 -15.45
N ASP A 232 28.09 2.15 -16.60
CA ASP A 232 28.94 2.35 -17.75
C ASP A 232 29.97 3.47 -17.50
N MET A 233 29.55 4.58 -16.85
CA MET A 233 30.46 5.63 -16.41
C MET A 233 31.51 5.14 -15.41
N LEU A 234 31.13 4.29 -14.45
CA LEU A 234 32.06 3.68 -13.50
C LEU A 234 33.13 2.81 -14.17
N GLN A 235 32.78 2.14 -15.26
CA GLN A 235 33.75 1.31 -16.00
C GLN A 235 34.70 2.13 -16.89
N SER A 236 34.28 3.32 -17.29
CA SER A 236 35.03 4.17 -18.24
C SER A 236 35.83 5.28 -17.58
N THR A 237 35.51 5.68 -16.34
CA THR A 237 36.22 6.79 -15.66
C THR A 237 37.54 6.32 -15.05
N ALA A 238 38.59 7.15 -15.22
CA ALA A 238 39.88 6.99 -14.55
C ALA A 238 40.04 7.92 -13.35
N CYS A 239 39.06 8.76 -13.06
CA CYS A 239 39.11 9.72 -11.95
C CYS A 239 38.53 9.08 -10.68
N ASP A 240 39.37 8.92 -9.66
CA ASP A 240 38.97 8.31 -8.38
C ASP A 240 37.80 9.06 -7.71
N THR A 241 37.80 10.39 -7.76
CA THR A 241 36.74 11.21 -7.20
C THR A 241 35.40 10.96 -7.91
N VAL A 242 35.40 10.94 -9.23
CA VAL A 242 34.21 10.65 -10.04
C VAL A 242 33.72 9.23 -9.76
N SER A 243 34.64 8.25 -9.75
CA SER A 243 34.31 6.86 -9.38
C SER A 243 33.59 6.79 -8.04
N ARG A 244 34.18 7.43 -7.01
CA ARG A 244 33.62 7.39 -5.67
C ARG A 244 32.25 8.03 -5.58
N VAL A 245 32.04 9.17 -6.23
CA VAL A 245 30.73 9.85 -6.28
C VAL A 245 29.66 8.99 -7.00
N LEU A 246 30.06 8.30 -8.07
CA LEU A 246 29.17 7.38 -8.80
C LEU A 246 28.81 6.14 -7.96
N GLU A 247 29.77 5.59 -7.19
CA GLU A 247 29.51 4.50 -6.22
C GLU A 247 28.51 4.95 -5.16
N ILE A 248 28.72 6.10 -4.55
CA ILE A 248 27.80 6.69 -3.58
C ILE A 248 26.41 6.85 -4.22
N ARG A 249 26.33 7.34 -5.46
CA ARG A 249 25.07 7.48 -6.19
C ARG A 249 24.36 6.13 -6.38
N GLN A 250 25.10 5.06 -6.70
CA GLN A 250 24.53 3.72 -6.79
C GLN A 250 24.00 3.22 -5.44
N GLU A 251 24.77 3.43 -4.37
CA GLU A 251 24.41 3.00 -3.02
C GLU A 251 23.14 3.74 -2.55
N LEU A 252 23.12 5.08 -2.63
CA LEU A 252 21.96 5.91 -2.29
C LEU A 252 20.73 5.66 -3.17
N GLY A 253 20.94 5.21 -4.41
CA GLY A 253 19.88 4.85 -5.35
C GLY A 253 19.15 3.54 -5.02
N LYS A 254 19.61 2.75 -4.05
CA LYS A 254 18.96 1.50 -3.63
C LYS A 254 17.69 1.79 -2.86
N THR A 255 16.54 1.53 -3.49
CA THR A 255 15.20 1.79 -2.91
C THR A 255 14.60 0.60 -2.17
N SER A 256 15.26 -0.58 -2.22
CA SER A 256 14.74 -1.80 -1.61
C SER A 256 14.55 -1.70 -0.10
N VAL A 257 15.38 -0.92 0.59
CA VAL A 257 15.27 -0.67 2.04
C VAL A 257 13.98 0.06 2.42
N SER A 258 13.36 0.82 1.50
CA SER A 258 12.05 1.44 1.73
C SER A 258 10.94 0.42 2.06
N LYS A 259 11.18 -0.87 1.79
CA LYS A 259 10.27 -1.96 2.19
C LYS A 259 10.18 -2.13 3.70
N TYR A 260 11.26 -1.88 4.43
CA TYR A 260 11.23 -1.89 5.90
C TYR A 260 10.31 -0.79 6.44
N GLN A 261 10.38 0.42 5.87
CA GLN A 261 9.46 1.50 6.24
C GLN A 261 8.00 1.11 5.95
N ALA A 262 7.73 0.51 4.79
CA ALA A 262 6.40 0.01 4.46
C ALA A 262 5.91 -1.08 5.43
N MET A 263 6.81 -1.91 5.98
CA MET A 263 6.47 -2.88 7.03
C MET A 263 6.10 -2.17 8.34
N THR A 264 6.89 -1.18 8.77
CA THR A 264 6.64 -0.39 9.98
C THR A 264 5.32 0.37 9.90
N ASP A 265 5.02 0.97 8.73
CA ASP A 265 3.78 1.73 8.53
C ASP A 265 2.54 0.83 8.52
N ALA A 266 2.70 -0.45 8.18
CA ALA A 266 1.59 -1.39 8.00
C ALA A 266 1.44 -2.40 9.14
N VAL A 267 2.40 -2.50 10.07
CA VAL A 267 2.35 -3.48 11.16
C VAL A 267 1.30 -3.11 12.19
N GLY A 268 0.49 -4.10 12.58
CA GLY A 268 -0.46 -3.95 13.70
C GLY A 268 0.22 -4.11 15.07
N ALA A 269 -0.51 -3.80 16.13
CA ALA A 269 -0.04 -3.94 17.51
C ALA A 269 0.38 -5.37 17.89
N ASP A 270 -0.09 -6.37 17.16
CA ASP A 270 0.25 -7.79 17.32
C ASP A 270 1.46 -8.23 16.49
N GLY A 271 2.20 -7.29 15.89
CA GLY A 271 3.39 -7.58 15.08
C GLY A 271 3.10 -8.17 13.70
N ARG A 272 1.85 -8.14 13.23
CA ARG A 272 1.46 -8.71 11.93
C ARG A 272 1.09 -7.63 10.91
N VAL A 273 1.54 -7.82 9.68
CA VAL A 273 1.12 -6.99 8.54
C VAL A 273 -0.04 -7.67 7.83
N ARG A 274 -1.12 -6.91 7.61
CA ARG A 274 -2.38 -7.36 6.99
C ARG A 274 -2.63 -6.70 5.64
N GLY A 275 -3.48 -7.31 4.81
CA GLY A 275 -3.84 -6.73 3.51
C GLY A 275 -2.69 -6.74 2.49
N LEU A 276 -1.80 -7.73 2.56
CA LEU A 276 -0.63 -7.88 1.69
C LEU A 276 -0.98 -8.31 0.27
N LEU A 277 -2.16 -8.88 0.05
CA LEU A 277 -2.59 -9.45 -1.21
C LEU A 277 -3.90 -8.83 -1.69
N GLN A 278 -4.08 -8.78 -3.00
CA GLN A 278 -5.33 -8.45 -3.65
C GLN A 278 -5.66 -9.53 -4.67
N PHE A 279 -6.75 -10.23 -4.44
CA PHE A 279 -7.29 -11.21 -5.36
C PHE A 279 -7.69 -10.52 -6.68
N TYR A 280 -7.36 -11.12 -7.81
CA TYR A 280 -7.55 -10.54 -9.16
C TYR A 280 -6.92 -9.13 -9.33
N GLY A 281 -5.91 -8.80 -8.54
CA GLY A 281 -5.26 -7.48 -8.59
C GLY A 281 -4.46 -7.21 -9.87
N ALA A 282 -4.14 -8.25 -10.64
CA ALA A 282 -3.54 -8.15 -11.97
C ALA A 282 -4.56 -8.49 -13.06
N GLY A 283 -4.49 -7.81 -14.21
CA GLY A 283 -5.41 -8.01 -15.33
C GLY A 283 -5.44 -9.43 -15.93
N THR A 284 -4.48 -10.29 -15.54
CA THR A 284 -4.43 -11.71 -15.91
C THR A 284 -5.16 -12.64 -14.91
N GLY A 285 -5.82 -12.10 -13.88
CA GLY A 285 -6.47 -12.89 -12.84
C GLY A 285 -5.56 -13.36 -11.71
N ARG A 286 -4.28 -12.94 -11.68
CA ARG A 286 -3.35 -13.28 -10.59
C ARG A 286 -3.53 -12.38 -9.39
N TRP A 287 -3.12 -12.87 -8.21
CA TRP A 287 -2.94 -12.02 -7.05
C TRP A 287 -1.93 -10.91 -7.32
N ALA A 288 -2.23 -9.71 -6.88
CA ALA A 288 -1.26 -8.60 -6.81
C ALA A 288 -0.83 -8.37 -5.37
N GLY A 289 0.44 -7.98 -5.18
CA GLY A 289 0.92 -7.53 -3.89
C GLY A 289 0.51 -6.11 -3.58
N ARG A 290 0.20 -5.90 -2.33
CA ARG A 290 -0.14 -4.60 -1.75
C ARG A 290 0.90 -4.24 -0.69
N LEU A 291 0.95 -2.98 -0.30
CA LEU A 291 1.83 -2.49 0.76
C LEU A 291 3.31 -2.84 0.48
N VAL A 292 3.82 -3.86 1.12
CA VAL A 292 5.22 -4.30 0.97
C VAL A 292 5.49 -4.95 -0.40
N GLN A 293 4.46 -5.48 -1.09
CA GLN A 293 4.58 -6.20 -2.37
C GLN A 293 5.54 -7.38 -2.27
N VAL A 294 5.19 -8.37 -1.45
CA VAL A 294 6.04 -9.52 -1.08
C VAL A 294 6.60 -10.31 -2.28
N GLN A 295 5.87 -10.38 -3.40
CA GLN A 295 6.34 -11.05 -4.62
C GLN A 295 7.47 -10.30 -5.36
N ASN A 296 7.63 -9.00 -5.09
CA ASN A 296 8.65 -8.14 -5.71
C ASN A 296 9.89 -7.93 -4.81
N LEU A 297 10.01 -8.71 -3.74
CA LEU A 297 11.18 -8.63 -2.86
C LEU A 297 12.42 -9.22 -3.53
N PRO A 298 13.61 -8.65 -3.29
CA PRO A 298 14.87 -9.19 -3.79
C PRO A 298 15.05 -10.66 -3.37
N ARG A 299 15.72 -11.45 -4.20
CA ARG A 299 16.13 -12.80 -3.81
C ARG A 299 17.34 -12.72 -2.90
N ASN A 300 17.36 -13.53 -1.84
CA ASN A 300 18.53 -13.65 -0.97
C ASN A 300 19.66 -14.34 -1.73
N ARG A 301 20.83 -13.72 -1.70
CA ARG A 301 22.10 -14.34 -2.12
C ARG A 301 22.82 -15.00 -0.95
N TYR A 302 22.61 -14.50 0.26
CA TYR A 302 23.12 -15.09 1.47
C TYR A 302 22.30 -16.31 1.88
N THR A 303 22.99 -17.37 2.30
CA THR A 303 22.38 -18.63 2.77
C THR A 303 23.08 -19.15 4.02
N GLY A 304 22.40 -19.97 4.80
CA GLY A 304 22.96 -20.62 5.98
C GLY A 304 23.61 -19.63 6.95
N LYS A 305 24.79 -19.97 7.45
CA LYS A 305 25.52 -19.19 8.47
C LYS A 305 25.75 -17.71 8.09
N MET A 306 25.98 -17.43 6.80
CA MET A 306 26.16 -16.04 6.34
C MET A 306 24.88 -15.22 6.50
N LEU A 307 23.73 -15.80 6.18
CA LEU A 307 22.43 -15.15 6.37
C LEU A 307 22.12 -14.93 7.85
N ASP A 308 22.36 -15.96 8.69
CA ASP A 308 22.10 -15.89 10.13
C ASP A 308 23.01 -14.85 10.81
N LEU A 309 24.28 -14.78 10.40
CA LEU A 309 25.22 -13.77 10.88
C LEU A 309 24.76 -12.36 10.50
N ALA A 310 24.41 -12.14 9.23
CA ALA A 310 23.93 -10.84 8.78
C ALA A 310 22.67 -10.39 9.56
N ARG A 311 21.70 -11.29 9.78
CA ARG A 311 20.53 -11.02 10.63
C ARG A 311 20.92 -10.64 12.05
N THR A 312 21.85 -11.38 12.64
CA THR A 312 22.33 -11.15 14.02
C THR A 312 22.99 -9.78 14.13
N LEU A 313 23.85 -9.40 13.18
CA LEU A 313 24.52 -8.13 13.17
C LEU A 313 23.54 -6.95 13.05
N VAL A 314 22.56 -7.05 12.13
CA VAL A 314 21.52 -6.01 12.00
C VAL A 314 20.70 -5.92 13.29
N LYS A 315 20.26 -7.03 13.87
CA LYS A 315 19.48 -7.03 15.12
C LYS A 315 20.27 -6.52 16.32
N SER A 316 21.58 -6.54 16.26
CA SER A 316 22.48 -6.03 17.30
C SER A 316 23.01 -4.63 17.02
N ASP A 317 22.50 -3.97 15.97
CA ASP A 317 22.90 -2.61 15.53
C ASP A 317 24.43 -2.46 15.28
N ARG A 318 25.03 -3.47 14.63
CA ARG A 318 26.46 -3.55 14.39
C ARG A 318 26.82 -3.22 12.94
N ALA A 319 26.53 -1.98 12.53
CA ALA A 319 26.73 -1.53 11.14
C ALA A 319 28.19 -1.66 10.66
N GLY A 320 29.17 -1.33 11.50
CA GLY A 320 30.60 -1.43 11.14
C GLY A 320 31.06 -2.86 10.83
N GLU A 321 30.54 -3.86 11.54
CA GLU A 321 30.85 -5.26 11.23
C GLU A 321 30.13 -5.74 9.97
N ILE A 322 28.97 -5.19 9.66
CA ILE A 322 28.28 -5.47 8.40
C ILE A 322 29.15 -4.99 7.23
N GLU A 323 29.66 -3.78 7.31
CA GLU A 323 30.56 -3.22 6.29
C GLU A 323 31.85 -4.02 6.15
N LEU A 324 32.47 -4.38 7.27
CA LEU A 324 33.70 -5.17 7.28
C LEU A 324 33.55 -6.57 6.65
N ILE A 325 32.44 -7.25 6.93
CA ILE A 325 32.22 -8.65 6.53
C ILE A 325 31.58 -8.77 5.15
N TYR A 326 30.65 -7.87 4.82
CA TYR A 326 29.82 -7.94 3.60
C TYR A 326 30.16 -6.86 2.58
N GLY A 327 30.93 -5.83 2.95
CA GLY A 327 31.37 -4.73 2.10
C GLY A 327 30.34 -3.65 1.85
N ASP A 328 29.08 -4.02 1.57
CA ASP A 328 27.99 -3.09 1.25
C ASP A 328 26.83 -3.26 2.24
N VAL A 329 26.66 -2.26 3.09
CA VAL A 329 25.63 -2.24 4.13
C VAL A 329 24.24 -2.27 3.51
N GLN A 330 23.98 -1.42 2.51
CA GLN A 330 22.66 -1.30 1.89
C GLN A 330 22.27 -2.56 1.08
N ASP A 331 23.23 -3.18 0.41
CA ASP A 331 22.99 -4.47 -0.25
C ASP A 331 22.66 -5.54 0.79
N THR A 332 23.40 -5.60 1.90
CA THR A 332 23.14 -6.54 2.99
C THR A 332 21.73 -6.35 3.56
N LEU A 333 21.33 -5.12 3.86
CA LEU A 333 19.96 -4.84 4.28
C LEU A 333 18.93 -5.29 3.25
N SER A 334 19.20 -5.05 1.95
CA SER A 334 18.33 -5.51 0.86
C SER A 334 18.18 -7.04 0.82
N GLN A 335 19.26 -7.79 1.08
CA GLN A 335 19.25 -9.26 1.14
C GLN A 335 18.38 -9.80 2.29
N LEU A 336 18.23 -9.04 3.38
CA LEU A 336 17.53 -9.48 4.57
C LEU A 336 16.01 -9.22 4.55
N ILE A 337 15.49 -8.44 3.59
CA ILE A 337 14.07 -8.02 3.56
C ILE A 337 13.11 -9.20 3.65
N ARG A 338 13.36 -10.29 2.89
CA ARG A 338 12.50 -11.49 2.95
C ARG A 338 12.51 -12.15 4.32
N THR A 339 13.61 -12.08 5.02
CA THR A 339 13.79 -12.72 6.33
C THR A 339 13.14 -11.93 7.48
N ALA A 340 12.65 -10.74 7.19
CA ALA A 340 11.83 -9.99 8.13
C ALA A 340 10.44 -10.62 8.32
N PHE A 341 9.94 -11.39 7.34
CA PHE A 341 8.72 -12.17 7.50
C PHE A 341 9.03 -13.45 8.30
N VAL A 342 8.29 -13.66 9.39
CA VAL A 342 8.47 -14.79 10.30
C VAL A 342 7.15 -15.55 10.46
N PRO A 343 7.19 -16.81 10.90
CA PRO A 343 6.00 -17.64 11.11
C PRO A 343 4.97 -17.04 12.07
#